data_926439bd8dc343af493a25c4fe78c6b6
#
_entry.id   926439bd8dc343af493a25c4fe78c6b6
#
_cell.length_a   1.000
_cell.length_b   1.000
_cell.length_c   1.000
_cell.angle_alpha   90.00
_cell.angle_beta   90.00
_cell.angle_gamma   90.00
#
_symmetry.space_group_name_H-M   'P 1'
#
loop_
_entity.id
_entity.type
_entity.pdbx_description
1 polymer ?
#
loop_
_entity_poly.entity_id
_entity_poly.type
_entity_poly.pdbx_seq_one_letter_code
_entity_poly.pdbx_strand_id
1 'polypeptide(L)'
;MSKQEQKAPPKKTGVRIKKKVQRTVPAGIAHVKATFNNTIVSITDLAGNVIAWSSAGKANFAGSRKSSAFAATVAAQNAAREAMGVGMKECEVNLNGPGAGRESAVRGLQSAGLAITIIRDCTPVPHNGCRARKRRRV
;
A
#
# COMPACT_ATOMS: atom_id res chain seq x y z
N MET A 1 -26.20 -10.77 61.57
CA MET A 1 -24.85 -10.41 61.11
C MET A 1 -24.70 -10.89 59.66
N SER A 2 -24.87 -10.02 58.72
CA SER A 2 -24.72 -10.34 57.30
C SER A 2 -23.25 -10.19 56.89
N LYS A 3 -22.64 -11.30 56.52
CA LYS A 3 -21.31 -11.31 55.88
C LYS A 3 -21.50 -10.78 54.43
N GLN A 4 -21.04 -9.60 54.18
CA GLN A 4 -20.89 -9.13 52.80
C GLN A 4 -19.72 -9.87 52.17
N GLU A 5 -20.01 -10.77 51.26
CA GLU A 5 -19.01 -11.31 50.36
C GLU A 5 -18.53 -10.23 49.40
N GLN A 6 -17.31 -9.74 49.61
CA GLN A 6 -16.65 -8.89 48.66
C GLN A 6 -16.31 -9.70 47.42
N LYS A 7 -17.09 -9.50 46.38
CA LYS A 7 -16.84 -10.09 45.06
C LYS A 7 -15.56 -9.45 44.49
N ALA A 8 -14.49 -10.25 44.38
CA ALA A 8 -13.23 -9.83 43.78
C ALA A 8 -13.48 -9.34 42.31
N PRO A 9 -12.86 -8.26 41.89
CA PRO A 9 -13.04 -7.79 40.53
C PRO A 9 -12.46 -8.81 39.52
N PRO A 10 -13.10 -9.04 38.37
CA PRO A 10 -12.61 -10.00 37.41
C PRO A 10 -11.23 -9.56 36.92
N LYS A 11 -10.25 -10.46 37.05
CA LYS A 11 -8.94 -10.24 36.45
C LYS A 11 -9.12 -10.12 34.94
N LYS A 12 -9.03 -8.92 34.45
CA LYS A 12 -8.90 -8.68 33.00
C LYS A 12 -7.59 -9.33 32.57
N THR A 13 -7.68 -10.49 31.97
CA THR A 13 -6.57 -11.04 31.19
C THR A 13 -6.39 -10.11 29.99
N GLY A 14 -5.65 -9.04 30.21
CA GLY A 14 -5.29 -8.13 29.15
C GLY A 14 -4.38 -8.89 28.19
N VAL A 15 -4.92 -9.27 27.04
CA VAL A 15 -4.08 -9.59 25.90
C VAL A 15 -3.20 -8.36 25.71
N ARG A 16 -1.91 -8.49 26.06
CA ARG A 16 -0.92 -7.47 25.76
C ARG A 16 -0.80 -7.40 24.24
N ILE A 17 -1.62 -6.60 23.62
CA ILE A 17 -1.37 -6.16 22.27
C ILE A 17 -0.03 -5.44 22.35
N LYS A 18 1.02 -6.09 21.87
CA LYS A 18 2.30 -5.40 21.67
C LYS A 18 2.00 -4.22 20.77
N LYS A 19 1.91 -3.03 21.33
CA LYS A 19 1.89 -1.82 20.54
C LYS A 19 3.14 -1.88 19.67
N LYS A 20 2.97 -2.14 18.38
CA LYS A 20 4.04 -1.94 17.43
C LYS A 20 4.55 -0.54 17.68
N VAL A 21 5.84 -0.42 17.97
CA VAL A 21 6.47 0.90 18.10
C VAL A 21 6.17 1.62 16.79
N GLN A 22 5.23 2.56 16.81
CA GLN A 22 4.88 3.34 15.65
C GLN A 22 6.02 4.31 15.41
N ARG A 23 6.92 3.93 14.50
CA ARG A 23 7.92 4.85 13.99
C ARG A 23 7.18 5.91 13.18
N THR A 24 7.34 7.16 13.54
CA THR A 24 6.88 8.25 12.70
C THR A 24 7.81 8.37 11.50
N VAL A 25 7.28 8.20 10.31
CA VAL A 25 8.04 8.30 9.06
C VAL A 25 7.49 9.47 8.26
N PRO A 26 8.14 10.65 8.32
CA PRO A 26 7.62 11.84 7.63
C PRO A 26 7.80 11.81 6.11
N ALA A 27 8.82 11.12 5.62
CA ALA A 27 9.12 10.98 4.20
C ALA A 27 9.32 9.51 3.83
N GLY A 28 8.88 9.11 2.66
CA GLY A 28 9.01 7.75 2.19
C GLY A 28 8.95 7.63 0.67
N ILE A 29 8.89 6.41 0.20
CA ILE A 29 8.85 6.08 -1.23
C ILE A 29 7.59 5.26 -1.50
N ALA A 30 6.79 5.70 -2.46
CA ALA A 30 5.66 4.95 -2.96
C ALA A 30 6.08 4.18 -4.23
N HIS A 31 6.02 2.87 -4.16
CA HIS A 31 6.32 1.98 -5.28
C HIS A 31 5.01 1.57 -5.94
N VAL A 32 4.80 1.96 -7.18
CA VAL A 32 3.61 1.61 -7.95
C VAL A 32 4.00 0.59 -9.02
N LYS A 33 3.47 -0.60 -8.91
CA LYS A 33 3.59 -1.64 -9.93
C LYS A 33 2.25 -1.78 -10.66
N ALA A 34 2.18 -1.23 -11.85
CA ALA A 34 1.00 -1.30 -12.70
C ALA A 34 1.22 -2.30 -13.83
N THR A 35 0.52 -3.41 -13.76
CA THR A 35 0.50 -4.40 -14.83
C THR A 35 -0.82 -4.33 -15.60
N PHE A 36 -0.94 -5.08 -16.69
CA PHE A 36 -2.21 -5.14 -17.45
C PHE A 36 -3.34 -5.86 -16.68
N ASN A 37 -3.02 -6.54 -15.59
CA ASN A 37 -3.98 -7.30 -14.80
C ASN A 37 -4.26 -6.70 -13.41
N ASN A 38 -3.35 -5.92 -12.86
CA ASN A 38 -3.47 -5.40 -11.50
C ASN A 38 -2.58 -4.18 -11.29
N THR A 39 -2.86 -3.43 -10.24
CA THR A 39 -2.01 -2.35 -9.76
C THR A 39 -1.76 -2.55 -8.27
N ILE A 40 -0.49 -2.56 -7.88
CA ILE A 40 -0.06 -2.70 -6.49
C ILE A 40 0.67 -1.42 -6.09
N VAL A 41 0.29 -0.84 -4.98
CA VAL A 41 0.94 0.33 -4.39
C VAL A 41 1.52 -0.06 -3.05
N SER A 42 2.82 0.08 -2.90
CA SER A 42 3.54 -0.18 -1.65
C SER A 42 4.23 1.09 -1.21
N ILE A 43 4.03 1.51 0.02
CA ILE A 43 4.67 2.69 0.59
C ILE A 43 5.69 2.23 1.61
N THR A 44 6.93 2.63 1.41
CA THR A 44 8.07 2.26 2.24
C THR A 44 8.70 3.50 2.87
N ASP A 45 9.53 3.28 3.87
CA ASP A 45 10.45 4.30 4.34
C ASP A 45 11.64 4.46 3.37
N LEU A 46 12.56 5.36 3.66
CA LEU A 46 13.75 5.58 2.83
C LEU A 46 14.71 4.39 2.85
N ALA A 47 14.63 3.53 3.86
CA ALA A 47 15.43 2.31 3.96
C ALA A 47 14.82 1.11 3.20
N GLY A 48 13.58 1.22 2.73
CA GLY A 48 12.89 0.19 1.97
C GLY A 48 11.95 -0.70 2.77
N ASN A 49 11.72 -0.42 4.06
CA ASN A 49 10.77 -1.17 4.88
C ASN A 49 9.34 -0.78 4.55
N VAL A 50 8.49 -1.75 4.24
CA VAL A 50 7.09 -1.50 3.89
C VAL A 50 6.31 -1.03 5.11
N ILE A 51 5.67 0.12 4.99
CA ILE A 51 4.83 0.72 6.02
C ILE A 51 3.36 0.43 5.73
N ALA A 52 2.95 0.63 4.49
CA ALA A 52 1.59 0.45 4.04
C ALA A 52 1.58 -0.10 2.61
N TRP A 53 0.56 -0.85 2.28
CA TRP A 53 0.36 -1.33 0.92
C TRP A 53 -1.12 -1.51 0.61
N SER A 54 -1.45 -1.43 -0.65
CA SER A 54 -2.76 -1.79 -1.15
C SER A 54 -2.67 -2.22 -2.61
N SER A 55 -3.66 -2.94 -3.07
CA SER A 55 -3.77 -3.35 -4.46
C SER A 55 -5.21 -3.25 -4.92
N ALA A 56 -5.44 -3.32 -6.22
CA ALA A 56 -6.78 -3.37 -6.75
C ALA A 56 -7.56 -4.59 -6.22
N GLY A 57 -6.90 -5.74 -6.05
CA GLY A 57 -7.50 -6.92 -5.45
C GLY A 57 -7.87 -6.73 -3.97
N LYS A 58 -7.02 -6.08 -3.21
CA LYS A 58 -7.30 -5.73 -1.80
C LYS A 58 -8.47 -4.74 -1.67
N ALA A 59 -8.66 -3.88 -2.66
CA ALA A 59 -9.77 -2.92 -2.72
C ALA A 59 -11.09 -3.53 -3.24
N ASN A 60 -11.19 -4.87 -3.29
CA ASN A 60 -12.37 -5.63 -3.71
C ASN A 60 -12.71 -5.56 -5.21
N PHE A 61 -11.78 -5.15 -6.05
CA PHE A 61 -11.93 -5.31 -7.50
C PHE A 61 -11.58 -6.74 -7.91
N ALA A 62 -12.29 -7.28 -8.87
CA ALA A 62 -12.10 -8.65 -9.34
C ALA A 62 -12.00 -8.73 -10.87
N GLY A 63 -11.27 -9.73 -11.37
CA GLY A 63 -11.12 -9.99 -12.79
C GLY A 63 -10.52 -8.83 -13.56
N SER A 64 -11.12 -8.47 -14.68
CA SER A 64 -10.64 -7.39 -15.55
C SER A 64 -10.71 -5.98 -14.92
N ARG A 65 -11.50 -5.81 -13.88
CA ARG A 65 -11.64 -4.52 -13.18
C ARG A 65 -10.37 -4.13 -12.40
N LYS A 66 -9.53 -5.10 -12.03
CA LYS A 66 -8.27 -4.84 -11.32
C LYS A 66 -7.26 -4.03 -12.12
N SER A 67 -7.34 -4.05 -13.44
CA SER A 67 -6.43 -3.31 -14.31
C SER A 67 -6.91 -1.90 -14.64
N SER A 68 -8.09 -1.51 -14.18
CA SER A 68 -8.67 -0.19 -14.48
C SER A 68 -7.94 0.95 -13.75
N ALA A 69 -7.97 2.14 -14.35
CA ALA A 69 -7.42 3.35 -13.74
C ALA A 69 -8.14 3.70 -12.42
N PHE A 70 -9.44 3.51 -12.35
CA PHE A 70 -10.21 3.76 -11.13
C PHE A 70 -9.77 2.84 -9.98
N ALA A 71 -9.55 1.56 -10.25
CA ALA A 71 -9.03 0.61 -9.25
C ALA A 71 -7.66 1.04 -8.72
N ALA A 72 -6.78 1.51 -9.59
CA ALA A 72 -5.48 2.04 -9.19
C ALA A 72 -5.59 3.27 -8.29
N THR A 73 -6.52 4.17 -8.59
CA THR A 73 -6.79 5.35 -7.76
C THR A 73 -7.25 4.95 -6.37
N VAL A 74 -8.19 4.01 -6.24
CA VAL A 74 -8.69 3.52 -4.96
C VAL A 74 -7.60 2.82 -4.16
N ALA A 75 -6.79 1.96 -4.80
CA ALA A 75 -5.67 1.28 -4.17
C ALA A 75 -4.65 2.29 -3.62
N ALA A 76 -4.29 3.30 -4.40
CA ALA A 76 -3.37 4.34 -3.99
C ALA A 76 -3.91 5.17 -2.81
N GLN A 77 -5.18 5.54 -2.84
CA GLN A 77 -5.82 6.25 -1.74
C GLN A 77 -5.80 5.44 -0.44
N ASN A 78 -6.09 4.15 -0.51
CA ASN A 78 -6.08 3.27 0.65
C ASN A 78 -4.68 3.14 1.25
N ALA A 79 -3.66 2.92 0.42
CA ALA A 79 -2.27 2.87 0.86
C ALA A 79 -1.82 4.20 1.48
N ALA A 80 -2.18 5.32 0.86
CA ALA A 80 -1.83 6.65 1.34
C ALA A 80 -2.46 6.96 2.71
N ARG A 81 -3.71 6.58 2.92
CA ARG A 81 -4.38 6.77 4.22
C ARG A 81 -3.69 6.00 5.33
N GLU A 82 -3.30 4.75 5.08
CA GLU A 82 -2.54 3.96 6.05
C GLU A 82 -1.17 4.58 6.34
N ALA A 83 -0.48 5.07 5.31
CA ALA A 83 0.81 5.73 5.48
C ALA A 83 0.69 7.06 6.25
N MET A 84 -0.33 7.84 5.98
CA MET A 84 -0.58 9.09 6.73
C MET A 84 -0.92 8.82 8.20
N GLY A 85 -1.52 7.68 8.50
CA GLY A 85 -1.74 7.23 9.88
C GLY A 85 -0.44 7.00 10.66
N VAL A 86 0.66 6.74 9.97
CA VAL A 86 2.02 6.60 10.53
C VAL A 86 2.76 7.93 10.57
N GLY A 87 2.16 9.02 10.09
CA GLY A 87 2.73 10.36 10.10
C GLY A 87 3.47 10.76 8.83
N MET A 88 3.34 10.00 7.74
CA MET A 88 3.94 10.37 6.46
C MET A 88 3.26 11.61 5.86
N LYS A 89 4.06 12.57 5.42
CA LYS A 89 3.58 13.82 4.82
C LYS A 89 3.98 13.96 3.35
N GLU A 90 5.12 13.45 2.98
CA GLU A 90 5.65 13.53 1.62
C GLU A 90 6.20 12.18 1.17
N CYS A 91 6.20 11.94 -0.12
CA CYS A 91 6.76 10.72 -0.70
C CYS A 91 7.33 10.98 -2.09
N GLU A 92 8.31 10.15 -2.45
CA GLU A 92 8.76 9.99 -3.82
C GLU A 92 7.96 8.86 -4.46
N VAL A 93 7.70 8.92 -5.75
CA VAL A 93 6.96 7.89 -6.46
C VAL A 93 7.87 7.22 -7.48
N ASN A 94 7.97 5.89 -7.38
CA ASN A 94 8.64 5.05 -8.35
C ASN A 94 7.58 4.26 -9.13
N LEU A 95 7.42 4.58 -10.41
CA LEU A 95 6.49 3.88 -11.30
C LEU A 95 7.17 2.70 -11.96
N ASN A 96 6.48 1.59 -12.05
CA ASN A 96 6.96 0.37 -12.68
C ASN A 96 5.81 -0.31 -13.43
N GLY A 97 6.09 -0.70 -14.67
CA GLY A 97 5.17 -1.45 -15.50
C GLY A 97 4.33 -0.61 -16.48
N PRO A 98 3.74 -1.28 -17.47
CA PRO A 98 3.01 -0.62 -18.57
C PRO A 98 1.51 -0.44 -18.33
N GLY A 99 0.98 -0.80 -17.15
CA GLY A 99 -0.45 -0.80 -16.88
C GLY A 99 -1.10 0.59 -16.94
N ALA A 100 -2.39 0.63 -17.16
CA ALA A 100 -3.17 1.86 -17.22
C ALA A 100 -3.25 2.61 -15.89
N GLY A 101 -2.93 1.94 -14.78
CA GLY A 101 -2.99 2.51 -13.43
C GLY A 101 -1.82 3.40 -13.02
N ARG A 102 -0.83 3.61 -13.86
CA ARG A 102 0.39 4.38 -13.54
C ARG A 102 0.06 5.79 -13.04
N GLU A 103 -0.51 6.61 -13.91
CA GLU A 103 -0.84 8.00 -13.59
C GLU A 103 -1.98 8.10 -12.56
N SER A 104 -2.95 7.22 -12.64
CA SER A 104 -4.08 7.21 -11.73
C SER A 104 -3.66 6.91 -10.30
N ALA A 105 -2.68 6.04 -10.08
CA ALA A 105 -2.11 5.78 -8.76
C ALA A 105 -1.43 7.03 -8.19
N VAL A 106 -0.66 7.76 -8.98
CA VAL A 106 -0.05 9.02 -8.55
C VAL A 106 -1.10 10.04 -8.15
N ARG A 107 -2.15 10.19 -8.94
CA ARG A 107 -3.27 11.08 -8.61
C ARG A 107 -3.99 10.65 -7.33
N GLY A 108 -4.15 9.35 -7.13
CA GLY A 108 -4.75 8.79 -5.91
C GLY A 108 -3.93 9.11 -4.66
N LEU A 109 -2.61 9.00 -4.73
CA LEU A 109 -1.71 9.39 -3.64
C LEU A 109 -1.82 10.88 -3.32
N GLN A 110 -1.84 11.71 -4.35
CA GLN A 110 -1.95 13.17 -4.19
C GLN A 110 -3.31 13.58 -3.64
N SER A 111 -4.40 12.98 -4.11
CA SER A 111 -5.75 13.29 -3.64
C SER A 111 -6.00 12.86 -2.20
N ALA A 112 -5.29 11.86 -1.71
CA ALA A 112 -5.36 11.43 -0.31
C ALA A 112 -4.65 12.38 0.66
N GLY A 113 -3.80 13.27 0.15
CA GLY A 113 -3.12 14.30 0.95
C GLY A 113 -1.61 14.17 1.05
N LEU A 114 -0.99 13.16 0.42
CA LEU A 114 0.47 13.05 0.36
C LEU A 114 1.04 14.08 -0.65
N ALA A 115 2.08 14.79 -0.22
CA ALA A 115 2.85 15.64 -1.12
C ALA A 115 3.83 14.79 -1.91
N ILE A 116 3.77 14.86 -3.22
CA ILE A 116 4.67 14.13 -4.12
C ILE A 116 5.83 15.03 -4.50
N THR A 117 7.05 14.63 -4.15
CA THR A 117 8.26 15.42 -4.38
C THR A 117 8.93 15.06 -5.69
N ILE A 118 9.05 13.77 -6.00
CA ILE A 118 9.73 13.27 -7.20
C ILE A 118 8.92 12.12 -7.77
N ILE A 119 8.82 12.07 -9.10
CA ILE A 119 8.24 10.96 -9.84
C ILE A 119 9.34 10.37 -10.73
N ARG A 120 9.61 9.08 -10.55
CA ARG A 120 10.57 8.32 -11.37
C ARG A 120 9.86 7.18 -12.06
N ASP A 121 10.22 6.95 -13.30
CA ASP A 121 9.81 5.77 -14.04
C ASP A 121 10.95 4.74 -13.99
N CYS A 122 10.73 3.67 -13.25
CA CYS A 122 11.70 2.59 -13.04
C CYS A 122 11.33 1.31 -13.82
N THR A 123 10.51 1.42 -14.85
CA THR A 123 10.10 0.26 -15.66
C THR A 123 11.31 -0.42 -16.26
N PRO A 124 11.55 -1.73 -15.98
CA PRO A 124 12.70 -2.43 -16.52
C PRO A 124 12.55 -2.65 -18.02
N VAL A 125 13.57 -2.24 -18.77
CA VAL A 125 13.66 -2.48 -20.22
C VAL A 125 14.86 -3.40 -20.47
N PRO A 126 14.65 -4.68 -20.81
CA PRO A 126 15.76 -5.58 -21.07
C PRO A 126 16.46 -5.22 -22.39
N HIS A 127 17.79 -5.30 -22.37
CA HIS A 127 18.61 -5.20 -23.59
C HIS A 127 18.75 -6.58 -24.24
N ASN A 128 17.65 -7.08 -24.81
CA ASN A 128 17.48 -8.45 -25.29
C ASN A 128 17.40 -9.57 -24.23
N GLY A 129 17.64 -9.37 -23.01
CA GLY A 129 17.50 -10.24 -21.85
C GLY A 129 17.17 -11.71 -22.06
N CYS A 130 16.39 -12.28 -21.16
CA CYS A 130 15.97 -13.68 -21.24
C CYS A 130 14.88 -13.90 -22.29
N ARG A 131 14.89 -15.10 -22.89
CA ARG A 131 13.84 -15.51 -23.83
C ARG A 131 12.49 -15.49 -23.12
N ALA A 132 11.49 -14.88 -23.75
CA ALA A 132 10.12 -14.87 -23.27
C ALA A 132 9.51 -16.29 -23.22
N ARG A 133 8.49 -16.46 -22.40
CA ARG A 133 7.71 -17.70 -22.36
C ARG A 133 7.04 -17.97 -23.71
N LYS A 134 6.80 -19.25 -24.00
CA LYS A 134 5.99 -19.63 -25.16
C LYS A 134 4.58 -19.04 -25.05
N ARG A 135 3.97 -18.79 -26.21
CA ARG A 135 2.58 -18.33 -26.29
C ARG A 135 1.65 -19.29 -25.55
N ARG A 136 0.71 -18.75 -24.79
CA ARG A 136 -0.32 -19.56 -24.12
C ARG A 136 -1.16 -20.32 -25.13
N ARG A 137 -1.42 -21.58 -24.83
CA ARG A 137 -2.41 -22.38 -25.57
C ARG A 137 -3.81 -21.98 -25.07
N VAL A 138 -4.64 -21.55 -25.98
CA VAL A 138 -6.01 -21.11 -25.65
C VAL A 138 -6.98 -22.12 -26.26
#